data_235e60d4b50a236a16f09198972dcc1e
#
_entry.id   235e60d4b50a236a16f09198972dcc1e
#
_cell.length_a   1.000
_cell.length_b   1.000
_cell.length_c   1.000
_cell.angle_alpha   90.00
_cell.angle_beta   90.00
_cell.angle_gamma   90.00
#
_symmetry.space_group_name_H-M   'P 1'
#
loop_
_entity.id
_entity.type
_entity.pdbx_description
1 polymer ?
#
loop_
_entity_poly.entity_id
_entity_poly.type
_entity_poly.pdbx_seq_one_letter_code
_entity_poly.pdbx_strand_id
1 'polypeptide(L)'
;MRRGDIVWVNLDLVQGSEDDRRRPAVVVSNDGANLTAEQLGRGVVTVVPVTTNTTHVYPFQVLLPARRCRLPRASKAQAEQIRSVAIERIGDTVGRVPADLLDDLDAAIRLHLAL
;
A
#
# COMPACT_ATOMS: atom_id res chain seq x y z
N MET A 1 -0.32 -11.68 -5.47
CA MET A 1 0.21 -10.31 -5.35
C MET A 1 1.68 -10.34 -5.01
N ARG A 2 2.38 -9.31 -5.40
CA ARG A 2 3.83 -9.19 -5.16
C ARG A 2 4.13 -7.87 -4.46
N ARG A 3 5.24 -7.83 -3.75
CA ARG A 3 5.74 -6.60 -3.15
C ARG A 3 5.86 -5.51 -4.22
N GLY A 4 5.31 -4.35 -3.95
CA GLY A 4 5.22 -3.24 -4.92
C GLY A 4 3.89 -3.16 -5.66
N ASP A 5 3.05 -4.18 -5.63
CA ASP A 5 1.71 -4.09 -6.20
C ASP A 5 0.88 -3.09 -5.40
N ILE A 6 0.05 -2.32 -6.11
CA ILE A 6 -0.93 -1.44 -5.48
C ILE A 6 -2.27 -2.15 -5.57
N VAL A 7 -2.87 -2.39 -4.42
CA VAL A 7 -4.09 -3.18 -4.28
C VAL A 7 -5.17 -2.37 -3.58
N TRP A 8 -6.43 -2.70 -3.84
CA TRP A 8 -7.53 -2.21 -3.02
C TRP A 8 -7.50 -2.90 -1.67
N VAL A 9 -7.65 -2.14 -0.60
CA VAL A 9 -7.68 -2.66 0.77
C VAL A 9 -8.83 -2.02 1.51
N ASN A 10 -9.60 -2.82 2.24
CA ASN A 10 -10.55 -2.30 3.21
C ASN A 10 -9.79 -2.02 4.51
N LEU A 11 -9.43 -0.76 4.73
CA LEU A 11 -8.62 -0.35 5.87
C LEU A 11 -9.44 -0.13 7.13
N ASP A 12 -10.73 0.19 6.98
CA ASP A 12 -11.58 0.55 8.10
C ASP A 12 -12.77 -0.41 8.19
N LEU A 13 -12.88 -1.11 9.32
CA LEU A 13 -14.09 -1.84 9.69
C LEU A 13 -14.88 -0.94 10.63
N VAL A 14 -15.63 0.01 10.08
CA VAL A 14 -16.57 0.80 10.87
C VAL A 14 -17.90 0.06 10.86
N GLN A 15 -18.28 -0.49 12.01
CA GLN A 15 -19.59 -1.12 12.16
C GLN A 15 -20.69 -0.10 11.89
N GLY A 16 -21.64 -0.48 11.05
CA GLY A 16 -22.78 0.37 10.73
C GLY A 16 -22.51 1.44 9.68
N SER A 17 -21.33 1.50 9.11
CA SER A 17 -21.06 2.38 7.97
C SER A 17 -21.31 1.63 6.67
N GLU A 18 -22.12 2.22 5.80
CA GLU A 18 -22.31 1.72 4.44
C GLU A 18 -21.26 2.27 3.48
N ASP A 19 -20.40 3.17 3.94
CA ASP A 19 -19.36 3.75 3.13
C ASP A 19 -18.32 2.70 2.76
N ASP A 20 -18.00 2.64 1.47
CA ASP A 20 -16.90 1.84 0.99
C ASP A 20 -15.58 2.47 1.46
N ARG A 21 -14.95 1.87 2.43
CA ARG A 21 -13.68 2.34 3.01
C ARG A 21 -12.46 1.76 2.32
N ARG A 22 -12.64 1.25 1.10
CA ARG A 22 -11.49 0.75 0.35
C ARG A 22 -10.59 1.90 -0.07
N ARG A 23 -9.30 1.65 0.05
CA ARG A 23 -8.24 2.58 -0.34
C ARG A 23 -7.19 1.79 -1.11
N PRO A 24 -6.51 2.42 -2.08
CA PRO A 24 -5.32 1.80 -2.64
C PRO A 24 -4.21 1.78 -1.59
N ALA A 25 -3.42 0.72 -1.62
CA ALA A 25 -2.27 0.59 -0.74
C ALA A 25 -1.18 -0.22 -1.43
N VAL A 26 0.08 0.10 -1.13
CA VAL A 26 1.23 -0.61 -1.69
C VAL A 26 1.55 -1.81 -0.80
N VAL A 27 1.64 -3.00 -1.37
CA VAL A 27 2.11 -4.19 -0.65
C VAL A 27 3.62 -4.05 -0.42
N VAL A 28 4.03 -4.07 0.84
CA VAL A 28 5.44 -3.92 1.22
C VAL A 28 6.01 -5.11 2.00
N SER A 29 5.19 -6.05 2.44
CA SER A 29 5.67 -7.30 3.01
C SER A 29 6.39 -8.13 1.96
N ASN A 30 7.32 -9.00 2.39
CA ASN A 30 8.12 -9.81 1.48
C ASN A 30 7.25 -10.82 0.73
N ASP A 31 7.73 -11.22 -0.46
CA ASP A 31 6.96 -12.08 -1.36
C ASP A 31 6.71 -13.47 -0.80
N GLY A 32 7.62 -13.99 0.02
CA GLY A 32 7.40 -15.29 0.69
C GLY A 32 6.21 -15.24 1.64
N ALA A 33 6.13 -14.19 2.46
CA ALA A 33 5.00 -13.99 3.37
C ALA A 33 3.69 -13.76 2.61
N ASN A 34 3.75 -12.96 1.55
CA ASN A 34 2.59 -12.67 0.71
C ASN A 34 2.03 -13.95 0.08
N LEU A 35 2.91 -14.76 -0.50
CA LEU A 35 2.53 -16.02 -1.12
C LEU A 35 1.90 -16.99 -0.11
N THR A 36 2.52 -17.09 1.07
CA THR A 36 2.00 -17.97 2.12
C THR A 36 0.60 -17.55 2.55
N ALA A 37 0.37 -16.25 2.76
CA ALA A 37 -0.95 -15.75 3.14
C ALA A 37 -1.99 -16.03 2.05
N GLU A 38 -1.62 -15.84 0.77
CA GLU A 38 -2.51 -16.14 -0.35
C GLU A 38 -2.86 -17.63 -0.42
N GLN A 39 -1.87 -18.51 -0.28
CA GLN A 39 -2.06 -19.94 -0.38
C GLN A 39 -2.94 -20.48 0.77
N LEU A 40 -2.76 -19.94 1.97
CA LEU A 40 -3.54 -20.35 3.14
C LEU A 40 -4.91 -19.68 3.19
N GLY A 41 -5.11 -18.57 2.46
CA GLY A 41 -6.32 -17.77 2.56
C GLY A 41 -6.51 -17.12 3.93
N ARG A 42 -5.44 -17.00 4.70
CA ARG A 42 -5.44 -16.41 6.04
C ARG A 42 -4.07 -15.88 6.40
N GLY A 43 -4.02 -15.02 7.39
CA GLY A 43 -2.80 -14.33 7.80
C GLY A 43 -2.86 -12.87 7.44
N VAL A 44 -1.71 -12.20 7.49
CA VAL A 44 -1.62 -10.76 7.28
C VAL A 44 -0.60 -10.44 6.21
N VAL A 45 -0.82 -9.31 5.54
CA VAL A 45 0.17 -8.65 4.69
C VAL A 45 0.37 -7.25 5.20
N THR A 46 1.55 -6.69 4.94
CA THR A 46 1.87 -5.33 5.36
C THR A 46 1.73 -4.40 4.16
N VAL A 47 1.03 -3.30 4.36
CA VAL A 47 0.74 -2.34 3.29
C VAL A 47 1.04 -0.92 3.74
N VAL A 48 1.28 -0.06 2.74
CA VAL A 48 1.41 1.39 2.91
C VAL A 48 0.24 2.04 2.17
N PRO A 49 -0.68 2.71 2.88
CA PRO A 49 -1.80 3.39 2.25
C PRO A 49 -1.38 4.48 1.27
N VAL A 50 -2.20 4.68 0.26
CA VAL A 50 -2.00 5.65 -0.81
C VAL A 50 -3.14 6.65 -0.79
N THR A 51 -2.83 7.93 -0.98
CA THR A 51 -3.82 9.01 -1.08
C THR A 51 -3.61 9.82 -2.34
N THR A 52 -4.68 10.38 -2.88
CA THR A 52 -4.60 11.32 -4.01
C THR A 52 -4.30 12.75 -3.57
N ASN A 53 -4.25 13.03 -2.28
CA ASN A 53 -3.88 14.34 -1.78
C ASN A 53 -2.35 14.49 -1.82
N THR A 54 -1.85 15.14 -2.87
CA THR A 54 -0.42 15.36 -3.09
C THR A 54 0.02 16.79 -2.82
N THR A 55 -0.77 17.59 -2.10
CA THR A 55 -0.46 18.99 -1.78
C THR A 55 0.90 19.11 -1.09
N HIS A 56 1.19 18.21 -0.17
CA HIS A 56 2.49 18.11 0.47
C HIS A 56 2.98 16.67 0.39
N VAL A 57 4.26 16.50 0.07
CA VAL A 57 4.91 15.18 0.10
C VAL A 57 6.09 15.30 1.05
N TYR A 58 5.95 14.72 2.22
CA TYR A 58 6.97 14.76 3.28
C TYR A 58 8.07 13.74 3.03
N PRO A 59 9.25 13.86 3.69
CA PRO A 59 10.35 12.90 3.51
C PRO A 59 10.00 11.44 3.80
N PHE A 60 8.99 11.20 4.64
CA PHE A 60 8.47 9.86 4.93
C PHE A 60 7.33 9.44 4.00
N GLN A 61 7.20 10.11 2.86
CA GLN A 61 6.20 9.82 1.84
C GLN A 61 6.85 9.78 0.46
N VAL A 62 6.19 9.14 -0.49
CA VAL A 62 6.72 9.01 -1.85
C VAL A 62 5.63 9.37 -2.86
N LEU A 63 5.94 10.31 -3.75
CA LEU A 63 5.06 10.64 -4.86
C LEU A 63 5.01 9.47 -5.84
N LEU A 64 3.79 9.10 -6.22
CA LEU A 64 3.52 8.03 -7.18
C LEU A 64 2.89 8.65 -8.43
N PRO A 65 3.67 8.95 -9.49
CA PRO A 65 3.12 9.49 -10.73
C PRO A 65 2.09 8.53 -11.33
N ALA A 66 0.98 9.08 -11.80
CA ALA A 66 -0.15 8.28 -12.28
C ALA A 66 0.27 7.29 -13.37
N ARG A 67 0.95 7.78 -14.41
CA ARG A 67 1.32 6.94 -15.55
C ARG A 67 2.29 5.83 -15.17
N ARG A 68 3.32 6.16 -14.40
CA ARG A 68 4.35 5.21 -14.02
C ARG A 68 3.83 4.10 -13.11
N CYS A 69 2.86 4.43 -12.28
CA CYS A 69 2.29 3.48 -11.30
C CYS A 69 0.96 2.88 -11.78
N ARG A 70 0.52 3.22 -13.00
CA ARG A 70 -0.75 2.75 -13.57
C ARG A 70 -1.96 3.16 -12.74
N LEU A 71 -1.89 4.33 -12.13
CA LEU A 71 -2.98 4.88 -11.33
C LEU A 71 -3.77 5.91 -12.17
N PRO A 72 -5.06 6.12 -11.84
CA PRO A 72 -5.88 7.11 -12.58
C PRO A 72 -5.44 8.55 -12.34
N ARG A 73 -4.75 8.82 -11.22
CA ARG A 73 -4.23 10.16 -10.91
C ARG A 73 -3.00 10.06 -10.03
N ALA A 74 -2.19 11.12 -10.04
CA ALA A 74 -1.02 11.21 -9.18
C ALA A 74 -1.42 11.02 -7.72
N SER A 75 -0.62 10.28 -6.99
CA SER A 75 -0.90 9.90 -5.62
C SER A 75 0.39 9.93 -4.81
N LYS A 76 0.32 9.70 -3.52
CA LYS A 76 1.50 9.50 -2.68
C LYS A 76 1.31 8.32 -1.75
N ALA A 77 2.39 7.60 -1.50
CA ALA A 77 2.44 6.52 -0.53
C ALA A 77 2.82 7.10 0.83
N GLN A 78 2.05 6.74 1.85
CA GLN A 78 2.17 7.29 3.20
C GLN A 78 2.84 6.26 4.12
N ALA A 79 4.19 6.26 4.17
CA ALA A 79 4.90 5.29 5.00
C ALA A 79 4.56 5.42 6.49
N GLU A 80 4.18 6.63 6.95
CA GLU A 80 3.74 6.83 8.33
C GLU A 80 2.42 6.12 8.67
N GLN A 81 1.70 5.65 7.65
CA GLN A 81 0.45 4.90 7.81
C GLN A 81 0.65 3.39 7.62
N ILE A 82 1.89 2.94 7.58
CA ILE A 82 2.19 1.51 7.39
C ILE A 82 1.44 0.65 8.41
N ARG A 83 0.84 -0.44 7.92
CA ARG A 83 0.05 -1.31 8.78
C ARG A 83 -0.08 -2.71 8.22
N SER A 84 -0.36 -3.65 9.11
CA SER A 84 -0.73 -5.01 8.73
C SER A 84 -2.24 -5.09 8.52
N VAL A 85 -2.63 -5.83 7.50
CA VAL A 85 -4.05 -6.08 7.22
C VAL A 85 -4.27 -7.57 6.97
N ALA A 86 -5.45 -8.06 7.35
CA ALA A 86 -5.82 -9.44 7.07
C ALA A 86 -5.93 -9.67 5.56
N ILE A 87 -5.47 -10.82 5.09
CA ILE A 87 -5.49 -11.15 3.65
C ILE A 87 -6.89 -11.05 3.05
N GLU A 88 -7.94 -11.33 3.83
CA GLU A 88 -9.32 -11.25 3.37
C GLU A 88 -9.75 -9.83 3.01
N ARG A 89 -9.01 -8.81 3.46
CA ARG A 89 -9.30 -7.40 3.15
C ARG A 89 -8.62 -6.92 1.87
N ILE A 90 -7.79 -7.74 1.27
CA ILE A 90 -7.05 -7.39 0.05
C ILE A 90 -7.93 -7.68 -1.16
N GLY A 91 -8.10 -6.69 -2.00
CA GLY A 91 -8.84 -6.80 -3.25
C GLY A 91 -7.92 -6.86 -4.47
N ASP A 92 -8.44 -6.38 -5.59
CA ASP A 92 -7.74 -6.43 -6.86
C ASP A 92 -6.51 -5.53 -6.91
N THR A 93 -5.53 -5.94 -7.71
CA THR A 93 -4.38 -5.10 -8.05
C THR A 93 -4.84 -4.01 -9.03
N VAL A 94 -4.51 -2.76 -8.71
CA VAL A 94 -4.91 -1.60 -9.51
C VAL A 94 -3.74 -0.84 -10.10
N GLY A 95 -2.52 -1.14 -9.67
CA GLY A 95 -1.32 -0.50 -10.15
C GLY A 95 -0.08 -1.19 -9.63
N ARG A 96 1.07 -0.58 -9.91
CA ARG A 96 2.35 -1.11 -9.45
C ARG A 96 3.37 0.02 -9.27
N VAL A 97 4.12 -0.06 -8.22
CA VAL A 97 5.23 0.87 -7.94
C VAL A 97 6.47 0.35 -8.68
N PRO A 98 7.06 1.14 -9.60
CA PRO A 98 8.31 0.73 -10.26
C PRO A 98 9.46 0.60 -9.27
N ALA A 99 10.49 -0.14 -9.65
CA ALA A 99 11.60 -0.50 -8.76
C ALA A 99 12.29 0.70 -8.11
N ASP A 100 12.54 1.78 -8.87
CA ASP A 100 13.19 2.99 -8.34
C ASP A 100 12.32 3.69 -7.27
N LEU A 101 11.02 3.78 -7.51
CA LEU A 101 10.09 4.36 -6.55
C LEU A 101 9.87 3.43 -5.35
N LEU A 102 9.96 2.12 -5.55
CA LEU A 102 9.90 1.18 -4.44
C LEU A 102 11.13 1.31 -3.53
N ASP A 103 12.31 1.57 -4.10
CA ASP A 103 13.51 1.89 -3.33
C ASP A 103 13.31 3.16 -2.50
N ASP A 104 12.69 4.18 -3.08
CA ASP A 104 12.35 5.41 -2.36
C ASP A 104 11.36 5.14 -1.22
N LEU A 105 10.39 4.25 -1.45
CA LEU A 105 9.44 3.85 -0.41
C LEU A 105 10.13 3.09 0.70
N ASP A 106 11.07 2.21 0.38
CA ASP A 106 11.88 1.51 1.38
C ASP A 106 12.65 2.51 2.26
N ALA A 107 13.24 3.55 1.66
CA ALA A 107 13.92 4.60 2.40
C ALA A 107 12.96 5.38 3.30
N ALA A 108 11.76 5.69 2.82
CA ALA A 108 10.73 6.37 3.61
C ALA A 108 10.28 5.52 4.80
N ILE A 109 10.13 4.21 4.61
CA ILE A 109 9.78 3.27 5.68
C ILE A 109 10.91 3.22 6.72
N ARG A 110 12.16 3.13 6.28
CA ARG A 110 13.32 3.16 7.19
C ARG A 110 13.36 4.43 8.00
N LEU A 111 13.10 5.56 7.37
CA LEU A 111 13.05 6.85 8.04
C LEU A 111 11.97 6.87 9.12
N HIS A 112 10.75 6.46 8.76
CA HIS A 112 9.62 6.48 9.69
C HIS A 112 9.82 5.54 10.87
N LEU A 113 10.35 4.34 10.62
CA LEU A 113 10.54 3.32 11.65
C LEU A 113 11.90 3.40 12.33
N ALA A 114 12.77 4.32 11.93
CA ALA A 114 14.12 4.49 12.45
C ALA A 114 15.00 3.22 12.30
N LEU A 115 14.88 2.60 11.14
CA LEU A 115 15.67 1.40 10.83
C LEU A 115 17.02 1.74 10.19
#